data_6034f595ed0819f0f148a7a76e065eb6
#
_entry.id   6034f595ed0819f0f148a7a76e065eb6
#
_cell.length_a   1.000
_cell.length_b   1.000
_cell.length_c   1.000
_cell.angle_alpha   90.00
_cell.angle_beta   90.00
_cell.angle_gamma   90.00
#
_symmetry.space_group_name_H-M   'P 1'
#
loop_
_entity.id
_entity.type
_entity.pdbx_description
1 polymer ?
#
loop_
_entity_poly.entity_id
_entity_poly.type
_entity_poly.pdbx_seq_one_letter_code
_entity_poly.pdbx_strand_id
1 'polypeptide(L)'
;MKPITFCILDGWGISEKSLKNAVKHAKTPNFSHLEKNFPSTQILASGNEVGLPKGQVGNSEVGHMNIGCGRVIKQDLLRIDEAFQSSFLDKNNLIDEFARKVKINKGVAHIIALISDGGVHSKDEHILKISQSLAKRKIEVLIHAFTDGRDTLPNSALDNLVSFNDKLPNGVKIASVMGRYYPMDRDNRWERTFIAWETLMLGKAKHYYKNIKLLIQEAYIRGETDEFISPSLVEEDKIKKFEGMNNGDGLLIGNFRSDRVRQIISTLIDRDFKKFKREKFVNFSACIGMVPYSDKIDKILPSLFPKHKIKNSFGELVSNSGLRQLSCLLYTSPSPRD
;
A
#
# COMPACT_ATOMS: atom_id res chain seq x y z
N MET A 1 26.57 -13.56 35.61
CA MET A 1 25.15 -13.61 35.20
C MET A 1 24.95 -14.86 34.37
N LYS A 2 23.88 -15.63 34.58
CA LYS A 2 23.60 -16.83 33.75
C LYS A 2 23.06 -16.38 32.39
N PRO A 3 23.46 -16.99 31.28
CA PRO A 3 22.91 -16.66 29.96
C PRO A 3 21.42 -17.02 29.89
N ILE A 4 20.66 -16.21 29.17
CA ILE A 4 19.24 -16.46 28.87
C ILE A 4 19.13 -16.74 27.37
N THR A 5 18.47 -17.84 27.01
CA THR A 5 18.16 -18.17 25.64
C THR A 5 16.67 -17.90 25.37
N PHE A 6 16.39 -17.06 24.40
CA PHE A 6 15.04 -16.81 23.91
C PHE A 6 14.89 -17.47 22.53
N CYS A 7 14.08 -18.53 22.46
CA CYS A 7 13.89 -19.31 21.24
C CYS A 7 12.49 -19.04 20.66
N ILE A 8 12.42 -18.57 19.43
CA ILE A 8 11.17 -18.33 18.70
C ILE A 8 10.97 -19.49 17.72
N LEU A 9 9.87 -20.23 17.89
CA LEU A 9 9.41 -21.26 16.97
C LEU A 9 8.34 -20.65 16.05
N ASP A 10 8.76 -19.95 15.02
CA ASP A 10 7.86 -19.27 14.09
C ASP A 10 7.02 -20.29 13.31
N GLY A 11 5.71 -20.04 13.24
CA GLY A 11 4.75 -20.96 12.64
C GLY A 11 4.36 -22.17 13.51
N TRP A 12 4.94 -22.34 14.71
CA TRP A 12 4.55 -23.38 15.66
C TRP A 12 3.27 -22.95 16.39
N GLY A 13 2.10 -23.25 15.80
CA GLY A 13 0.81 -22.83 16.33
C GLY A 13 0.13 -23.89 17.19
N ILE A 14 -0.82 -23.43 17.99
CA ILE A 14 -1.70 -24.28 18.80
C ILE A 14 -3.00 -24.53 18.02
N SER A 15 -3.37 -25.81 17.83
CA SER A 15 -4.63 -26.20 17.20
C SER A 15 -5.11 -27.54 17.72
N GLU A 16 -6.38 -27.62 18.05
CA GLU A 16 -7.03 -28.89 18.43
C GLU A 16 -7.26 -29.83 17.24
N LYS A 17 -7.26 -29.32 16.01
CA LYS A 17 -7.45 -30.10 14.79
C LYS A 17 -6.23 -31.00 14.57
N SER A 18 -6.48 -32.33 14.43
CA SER A 18 -5.44 -33.29 14.12
C SER A 18 -5.17 -33.41 12.61
N LEU A 19 -6.20 -33.27 11.77
CA LEU A 19 -6.08 -33.44 10.34
C LEU A 19 -5.16 -32.36 9.73
N LYS A 20 -4.15 -32.80 8.97
CA LYS A 20 -3.13 -31.92 8.33
C LYS A 20 -2.34 -31.06 9.31
N ASN A 21 -2.14 -31.53 10.55
CA ASN A 21 -1.39 -30.83 11.58
C ASN A 21 -0.07 -31.54 11.87
N ALA A 22 1.00 -31.13 11.20
CA ALA A 22 2.32 -31.73 11.35
C ALA A 22 2.87 -31.56 12.78
N VAL A 23 2.61 -30.44 13.46
CA VAL A 23 3.02 -30.21 14.85
C VAL A 23 2.43 -31.26 15.80
N LYS A 24 1.13 -31.55 15.64
CA LYS A 24 0.42 -32.53 16.49
C LYS A 24 0.84 -33.98 16.23
N HIS A 25 1.33 -34.28 15.03
CA HIS A 25 1.77 -35.62 14.66
C HIS A 25 3.27 -35.85 14.86
N ALA A 26 4.05 -34.78 15.06
CA ALA A 26 5.49 -34.90 15.28
C ALA A 26 5.81 -35.49 16.66
N LYS A 27 6.88 -36.29 16.73
CA LYS A 27 7.45 -36.76 18.01
C LYS A 27 8.32 -35.65 18.62
N THR A 28 7.78 -34.93 19.58
CA THR A 28 8.43 -33.74 20.22
C THR A 28 8.61 -33.95 21.72
N PRO A 29 9.40 -34.97 22.18
CA PRO A 29 9.46 -35.32 23.59
C PRO A 29 10.01 -34.18 24.48
N ASN A 30 10.98 -33.43 24.00
CA ASN A 30 11.55 -32.29 24.72
C ASN A 30 10.57 -31.14 24.85
N PHE A 31 9.87 -30.80 23.77
CA PHE A 31 8.84 -29.75 23.79
C PHE A 31 7.68 -30.14 24.71
N SER A 32 7.21 -31.38 24.63
CA SER A 32 6.16 -31.90 25.51
C SER A 32 6.61 -31.94 26.99
N HIS A 33 7.88 -32.18 27.25
CA HIS A 33 8.43 -32.09 28.61
C HIS A 33 8.41 -30.66 29.15
N LEU A 34 8.82 -29.68 28.32
CA LEU A 34 8.78 -28.28 28.69
C LEU A 34 7.37 -27.79 28.97
N GLU A 35 6.44 -28.10 28.05
CA GLU A 35 5.03 -27.69 28.16
C GLU A 35 4.35 -28.26 29.43
N LYS A 36 4.69 -29.46 29.80
CA LYS A 36 4.14 -30.14 31.01
C LYS A 36 4.72 -29.66 32.31
N ASN A 37 6.03 -29.34 32.36
CA ASN A 37 6.75 -29.14 33.60
C ASN A 37 7.15 -27.69 33.90
N PHE A 38 6.94 -26.78 32.96
CA PHE A 38 7.26 -25.35 33.12
C PHE A 38 6.02 -24.48 32.90
N PRO A 39 5.99 -23.25 33.46
CA PRO A 39 4.89 -22.32 33.22
C PRO A 39 4.69 -22.02 31.74
N SER A 40 3.45 -22.08 31.29
CA SER A 40 3.07 -21.74 29.93
C SER A 40 1.92 -20.77 29.92
N THR A 41 1.86 -19.92 28.90
CA THR A 41 0.76 -18.97 28.68
C THR A 41 0.53 -18.75 27.19
N GLN A 42 -0.59 -18.14 26.86
CA GLN A 42 -0.94 -17.76 25.50
C GLN A 42 -1.08 -16.26 25.41
N ILE A 43 -0.64 -15.70 24.28
CA ILE A 43 -0.82 -14.29 23.93
C ILE A 43 -1.52 -14.19 22.57
N LEU A 44 -2.21 -13.09 22.34
CA LEU A 44 -2.87 -12.83 21.07
C LEU A 44 -1.80 -12.48 20.01
N ALA A 45 -1.97 -13.04 18.82
CA ALA A 45 -1.03 -12.89 17.70
C ALA A 45 -1.66 -12.22 16.47
N SER A 46 -2.82 -11.58 16.62
CA SER A 46 -3.58 -10.95 15.52
C SER A 46 -4.32 -9.69 16.00
N GLY A 47 -4.78 -8.89 15.08
CA GLY A 47 -5.59 -7.71 15.37
C GLY A 47 -4.86 -6.62 16.16
N ASN A 48 -5.62 -5.85 16.92
CA ASN A 48 -5.11 -4.66 17.64
C ASN A 48 -4.01 -4.98 18.65
N GLU A 49 -4.03 -6.18 19.21
CA GLU A 49 -3.07 -6.64 20.21
C GLU A 49 -1.64 -6.79 19.66
N VAL A 50 -1.51 -6.81 18.34
CA VAL A 50 -0.20 -6.82 17.65
C VAL A 50 0.00 -5.60 16.73
N GLY A 51 -0.88 -4.61 16.82
CA GLY A 51 -0.78 -3.37 16.04
C GLY A 51 -1.32 -3.48 14.61
N LEU A 52 -2.18 -4.46 14.34
CA LEU A 52 -2.91 -4.63 13.09
C LEU A 52 -4.39 -4.21 13.27
N PRO A 53 -5.12 -3.91 12.20
CA PRO A 53 -6.55 -3.71 12.26
C PRO A 53 -7.30 -4.92 12.86
N LYS A 54 -8.45 -4.66 13.48
CA LYS A 54 -9.31 -5.70 14.05
C LYS A 54 -9.67 -6.75 13.00
N GLY A 55 -9.50 -8.03 13.34
CA GLY A 55 -9.80 -9.16 12.46
C GLY A 55 -8.69 -9.52 11.47
N GLN A 56 -7.64 -8.73 11.35
CA GLN A 56 -6.51 -9.06 10.48
C GLN A 56 -5.60 -10.09 11.14
N VAL A 57 -5.28 -11.14 10.40
CA VAL A 57 -4.37 -12.21 10.84
C VAL A 57 -2.95 -11.66 10.98
N GLY A 58 -2.26 -12.06 12.07
CA GLY A 58 -0.86 -11.72 12.28
C GLY A 58 0.08 -12.41 11.29
N ASN A 59 1.32 -11.93 11.26
CA ASN A 59 2.38 -12.49 10.43
C ASN A 59 3.71 -12.42 11.18
N SER A 60 4.74 -13.08 10.63
CA SER A 60 6.06 -13.17 11.22
C SER A 60 6.71 -11.81 11.47
N GLU A 61 6.61 -10.88 10.52
CA GLU A 61 7.20 -9.53 10.62
C GLU A 61 6.63 -8.77 11.82
N VAL A 62 5.32 -8.75 11.95
CA VAL A 62 4.62 -8.07 13.04
C VAL A 62 4.92 -8.71 14.40
N GLY A 63 4.93 -10.06 14.47
CA GLY A 63 5.25 -10.79 15.69
C GLY A 63 6.67 -10.51 16.16
N HIS A 64 7.66 -10.61 15.27
CA HIS A 64 9.07 -10.33 15.61
C HIS A 64 9.29 -8.87 15.99
N MET A 65 8.59 -7.93 15.34
CA MET A 65 8.66 -6.52 15.68
C MET A 65 8.16 -6.25 17.11
N ASN A 66 7.01 -6.80 17.48
CA ASN A 66 6.45 -6.63 18.82
C ASN A 66 7.34 -7.29 19.91
N ILE A 67 7.81 -8.50 19.66
CA ILE A 67 8.76 -9.19 20.55
C ILE A 67 10.05 -8.37 20.70
N GLY A 68 10.63 -7.93 19.58
CA GLY A 68 11.86 -7.14 19.57
C GLY A 68 11.74 -5.75 20.19
N CYS A 69 10.51 -5.26 20.38
CA CYS A 69 10.24 -3.97 21.00
C CYS A 69 9.67 -4.08 22.42
N GLY A 70 9.26 -5.28 22.84
CA GLY A 70 8.59 -5.51 24.12
C GLY A 70 7.28 -4.74 24.30
N ARG A 71 6.68 -4.29 23.19
CA ARG A 71 5.43 -3.55 23.16
C ARG A 71 4.77 -3.65 21.79
N VAL A 72 3.47 -3.34 21.73
CA VAL A 72 2.71 -3.30 20.48
C VAL A 72 3.21 -2.14 19.62
N ILE A 73 3.58 -2.46 18.38
CA ILE A 73 3.98 -1.49 17.35
C ILE A 73 2.87 -1.40 16.31
N LYS A 74 2.19 -0.26 16.27
CA LYS A 74 1.14 -0.02 15.28
C LYS A 74 1.71 -0.05 13.87
N GLN A 75 1.14 -0.89 13.03
CA GLN A 75 1.49 -0.99 11.62
C GLN A 75 0.96 0.21 10.83
N ASP A 76 1.50 0.44 9.64
CA ASP A 76 1.18 1.63 8.85
C ASP A 76 -0.33 1.78 8.59
N LEU A 77 -1.03 0.69 8.25
CA LEU A 77 -2.48 0.76 8.03
C LEU A 77 -3.23 1.29 9.26
N LEU A 78 -2.95 0.75 10.45
CA LEU A 78 -3.62 1.20 11.68
C LEU A 78 -3.25 2.65 12.04
N ARG A 79 -1.99 3.03 11.85
CA ARG A 79 -1.52 4.43 12.06
C ARG A 79 -2.23 5.40 11.13
N ILE A 80 -2.40 5.03 9.88
CA ILE A 80 -3.07 5.85 8.86
C ILE A 80 -4.56 5.92 9.15
N ASP A 81 -5.21 4.80 9.48
CA ASP A 81 -6.62 4.76 9.86
C ASP A 81 -6.91 5.70 11.03
N GLU A 82 -6.13 5.61 12.11
CA GLU A 82 -6.29 6.49 13.29
C GLU A 82 -6.04 7.97 12.95
N ALA A 83 -5.01 8.26 12.17
CA ALA A 83 -4.73 9.62 11.75
C ALA A 83 -5.88 10.21 10.92
N PHE A 84 -6.44 9.42 10.02
CA PHE A 84 -7.54 9.87 9.16
C PHE A 84 -8.91 9.93 9.87
N GLN A 85 -9.05 9.30 11.02
CA GLN A 85 -10.18 9.50 11.91
C GLN A 85 -10.11 10.83 12.68
N SER A 86 -8.93 11.39 12.78
CA SER A 86 -8.68 12.70 13.41
C SER A 86 -8.71 13.83 12.38
N SER A 87 -8.42 15.05 12.80
CA SER A 87 -8.22 16.22 11.92
C SER A 87 -6.83 16.28 11.25
N PHE A 88 -6.15 15.16 11.10
CA PHE A 88 -4.77 15.09 10.58
C PHE A 88 -4.63 15.76 9.21
N LEU A 89 -5.52 15.43 8.25
CA LEU A 89 -5.46 16.00 6.90
C LEU A 89 -5.77 17.50 6.85
N ASP A 90 -6.64 17.97 7.74
CA ASP A 90 -7.02 19.38 7.79
C ASP A 90 -5.92 20.27 8.39
N LYS A 91 -5.02 19.69 9.19
CA LYS A 91 -3.91 20.37 9.87
C LYS A 91 -2.52 19.99 9.32
N ASN A 92 -2.47 19.30 8.17
CA ASN A 92 -1.21 18.79 7.64
C ASN A 92 -0.56 19.80 6.70
N ASN A 93 0.57 20.36 7.12
CA ASN A 93 1.32 21.37 6.36
C ASN A 93 1.77 20.87 4.98
N LEU A 94 2.04 19.55 4.82
CA LEU A 94 2.46 18.98 3.54
C LEU A 94 1.32 18.99 2.52
N ILE A 95 0.09 18.68 2.96
CA ILE A 95 -1.12 18.80 2.13
C ILE A 95 -1.39 20.25 1.78
N ASP A 96 -1.24 21.18 2.73
CA ASP A 96 -1.43 22.62 2.47
C ASP A 96 -0.42 23.14 1.46
N GLU A 97 0.85 22.78 1.61
CA GLU A 97 1.90 23.16 0.68
C GLU A 97 1.67 22.56 -0.71
N PHE A 98 1.29 21.30 -0.79
CA PHE A 98 0.93 20.63 -2.05
C PHE A 98 -0.21 21.38 -2.76
N ALA A 99 -1.31 21.61 -2.06
CA ALA A 99 -2.47 22.32 -2.61
C ALA A 99 -2.11 23.74 -3.08
N ARG A 100 -1.32 24.46 -2.28
CA ARG A 100 -0.84 25.81 -2.63
C ARG A 100 -0.01 25.80 -3.91
N LYS A 101 0.96 24.88 -4.05
CA LYS A 101 1.81 24.76 -5.24
C LYS A 101 1.00 24.43 -6.49
N VAL A 102 0.10 23.44 -6.41
CA VAL A 102 -0.81 23.09 -7.52
C VAL A 102 -1.63 24.29 -7.93
N LYS A 103 -2.22 25.01 -7.00
CA LYS A 103 -3.07 26.17 -7.27
C LYS A 103 -2.32 27.32 -7.93
N ILE A 104 -1.13 27.67 -7.48
CA ILE A 104 -0.28 28.72 -8.06
C ILE A 104 0.05 28.38 -9.52
N ASN A 105 0.30 27.14 -9.83
CA ASN A 105 0.61 26.67 -11.17
C ASN A 105 -0.64 26.41 -12.04
N LYS A 106 -1.84 26.67 -11.52
CA LYS A 106 -3.12 26.42 -12.21
C LYS A 106 -3.25 24.95 -12.69
N GLY A 107 -2.59 24.03 -11.97
CA GLY A 107 -2.60 22.61 -12.23
C GLY A 107 -3.76 21.88 -11.57
N VAL A 108 -3.87 20.59 -11.83
CA VAL A 108 -4.77 19.66 -11.16
C VAL A 108 -3.97 18.68 -10.30
N ALA A 109 -4.61 18.08 -9.30
CA ALA A 109 -3.97 17.05 -8.49
C ALA A 109 -4.28 15.67 -9.05
N HIS A 110 -3.27 14.89 -9.38
CA HIS A 110 -3.40 13.49 -9.78
C HIS A 110 -3.19 12.59 -8.57
N ILE A 111 -4.18 11.77 -8.23
CA ILE A 111 -4.05 10.71 -7.23
C ILE A 111 -3.93 9.37 -7.94
N ILE A 112 -2.82 8.69 -7.73
CA ILE A 112 -2.60 7.33 -8.24
C ILE A 112 -2.75 6.38 -7.06
N ALA A 113 -3.69 5.43 -7.13
CA ALA A 113 -3.92 4.48 -6.05
C ALA A 113 -4.62 3.19 -6.48
N LEU A 114 -4.35 2.12 -5.78
CA LEU A 114 -5.21 0.94 -5.77
C LEU A 114 -6.48 1.29 -5.00
N ILE A 115 -7.64 1.23 -5.64
CA ILE A 115 -8.94 1.42 -5.01
C ILE A 115 -9.46 0.04 -4.60
N SER A 116 -9.30 -0.27 -3.33
CA SER A 116 -9.55 -1.61 -2.79
C SER A 116 -9.97 -1.50 -1.32
N ASP A 117 -10.90 -2.35 -0.92
CA ASP A 117 -11.32 -2.57 0.46
C ASP A 117 -10.42 -3.60 1.19
N GLY A 118 -9.55 -4.30 0.44
CA GLY A 118 -8.66 -5.33 0.98
C GLY A 118 -7.59 -4.83 1.96
N GLY A 119 -7.26 -3.53 1.94
CA GLY A 119 -6.36 -2.91 2.91
C GLY A 119 -4.92 -3.42 2.91
N VAL A 120 -4.44 -4.04 1.81
CA VAL A 120 -3.08 -4.61 1.71
C VAL A 120 -2.07 -3.61 1.17
N HIS A 121 -2.39 -2.91 0.10
CA HIS A 121 -1.52 -1.93 -0.55
C HIS A 121 -2.01 -0.51 -0.43
N SER A 122 -3.31 -0.34 -0.37
CA SER A 122 -4.04 0.92 -0.25
C SER A 122 -5.40 0.62 0.37
N LYS A 123 -6.13 1.66 0.73
CA LYS A 123 -7.50 1.57 1.22
C LYS A 123 -8.32 2.69 0.58
N ASP A 124 -9.44 2.35 -0.01
CA ASP A 124 -10.35 3.28 -0.71
C ASP A 124 -10.80 4.45 0.18
N GLU A 125 -11.12 4.19 1.46
CA GLU A 125 -11.48 5.22 2.44
C GLU A 125 -10.38 6.27 2.63
N HIS A 126 -9.08 5.89 2.56
CA HIS A 126 -7.98 6.84 2.66
C HIS A 126 -7.95 7.77 1.44
N ILE A 127 -8.15 7.19 0.25
CA ILE A 127 -8.16 7.95 -0.99
C ILE A 127 -9.34 8.92 -1.03
N LEU A 128 -10.50 8.47 -0.57
CA LEU A 128 -11.69 9.32 -0.43
C LEU A 128 -11.42 10.51 0.49
N LYS A 129 -10.86 10.29 1.68
CA LYS A 129 -10.55 11.36 2.64
C LYS A 129 -9.51 12.34 2.12
N ILE A 130 -8.46 11.87 1.43
CA ILE A 130 -7.47 12.73 0.77
C ILE A 130 -8.14 13.58 -0.30
N SER A 131 -8.97 12.96 -1.13
CA SER A 131 -9.71 13.65 -2.19
C SER A 131 -10.63 14.74 -1.63
N GLN A 132 -11.36 14.43 -0.56
CA GLN A 132 -12.20 15.40 0.16
C GLN A 132 -11.38 16.56 0.74
N SER A 133 -10.21 16.26 1.29
CA SER A 133 -9.30 17.26 1.85
C SER A 133 -8.76 18.22 0.77
N LEU A 134 -8.41 17.71 -0.41
CA LEU A 134 -7.99 18.53 -1.55
C LEU A 134 -9.14 19.33 -2.15
N ALA A 135 -10.33 18.75 -2.28
CA ALA A 135 -11.53 19.44 -2.76
C ALA A 135 -11.94 20.60 -1.84
N LYS A 136 -11.88 20.43 -0.50
CA LYS A 136 -12.06 21.53 0.47
C LYS A 136 -11.10 22.71 0.21
N ARG A 137 -9.89 22.42 -0.26
CA ARG A 137 -8.89 23.42 -0.64
C ARG A 137 -9.08 23.99 -2.04
N LYS A 138 -10.19 23.63 -2.72
CA LYS A 138 -10.56 24.06 -4.07
C LYS A 138 -9.52 23.65 -5.13
N ILE A 139 -8.99 22.44 -5.00
CA ILE A 139 -8.13 21.80 -6.00
C ILE A 139 -8.97 20.80 -6.78
N GLU A 140 -8.91 20.87 -8.09
CA GLU A 140 -9.46 19.83 -8.97
C GLU A 140 -8.61 18.56 -8.85
N VAL A 141 -9.27 17.40 -8.68
CA VAL A 141 -8.58 16.12 -8.44
C VAL A 141 -8.97 15.11 -9.51
N LEU A 142 -7.98 14.51 -10.13
CA LEU A 142 -8.10 13.41 -11.06
C LEU A 142 -7.54 12.13 -10.41
N ILE A 143 -8.41 11.14 -10.21
CA ILE A 143 -8.02 9.84 -9.64
C ILE A 143 -7.70 8.89 -10.80
N HIS A 144 -6.56 8.24 -10.71
CA HIS A 144 -6.14 7.13 -11.56
C HIS A 144 -6.27 5.86 -10.73
N ALA A 145 -7.43 5.20 -10.88
CA ALA A 145 -7.81 4.06 -10.08
C ALA A 145 -7.19 2.77 -10.61
N PHE A 146 -6.47 2.05 -9.76
CA PHE A 146 -6.07 0.67 -10.03
C PHE A 146 -7.09 -0.26 -9.38
N THR A 147 -7.48 -1.32 -10.09
CA THR A 147 -8.37 -2.37 -9.58
C THR A 147 -7.56 -3.55 -9.04
N ASP A 148 -8.09 -4.28 -8.04
CA ASP A 148 -7.36 -5.28 -7.27
C ASP A 148 -7.49 -6.69 -7.87
N GLY A 149 -8.47 -7.46 -7.46
CA GLY A 149 -8.72 -8.82 -7.94
C GLY A 149 -7.69 -9.88 -7.53
N ARG A 150 -6.73 -9.50 -6.65
CA ARG A 150 -5.70 -10.39 -6.13
C ARG A 150 -5.73 -10.49 -4.61
N ASP A 151 -5.88 -9.38 -3.93
CA ASP A 151 -6.08 -9.30 -2.48
C ASP A 151 -7.57 -9.19 -2.13
N THR A 152 -8.43 -9.09 -3.15
CA THR A 152 -9.89 -9.12 -3.14
C THR A 152 -10.41 -10.13 -4.17
N LEU A 153 -11.72 -10.34 -4.22
CA LEU A 153 -12.35 -11.21 -5.21
C LEU A 153 -12.10 -10.70 -6.65
N PRO A 154 -11.93 -11.61 -7.62
CA PRO A 154 -11.51 -11.24 -8.99
C PRO A 154 -12.49 -10.34 -9.77
N ASN A 155 -13.75 -10.25 -9.35
CA ASN A 155 -14.81 -9.49 -10.02
C ASN A 155 -15.59 -8.63 -9.03
N SER A 156 -14.90 -7.98 -8.09
CA SER A 156 -15.49 -7.08 -7.09
C SER A 156 -15.41 -5.59 -7.46
N ALA A 157 -14.62 -5.25 -8.49
CA ALA A 157 -14.36 -3.85 -8.83
C ALA A 157 -15.62 -3.10 -9.29
N LEU A 158 -16.62 -3.78 -9.86
CA LEU A 158 -17.85 -3.12 -10.30
C LEU A 158 -18.55 -2.42 -9.13
N ASP A 159 -18.84 -3.16 -8.07
CA ASP A 159 -19.54 -2.64 -6.91
C ASP A 159 -18.65 -1.68 -6.11
N ASN A 160 -17.39 -2.06 -5.88
CA ASN A 160 -16.45 -1.27 -5.09
C ASN A 160 -16.16 0.08 -5.74
N LEU A 161 -15.85 0.11 -7.05
CA LEU A 161 -15.46 1.34 -7.73
C LEU A 161 -16.66 2.26 -8.02
N VAL A 162 -17.83 1.70 -8.30
CA VAL A 162 -19.08 2.49 -8.43
C VAL A 162 -19.43 3.12 -7.09
N SER A 163 -19.46 2.34 -5.99
CA SER A 163 -19.72 2.86 -4.64
C SER A 163 -18.68 3.90 -4.20
N PHE A 164 -17.42 3.74 -4.57
CA PHE A 164 -16.37 4.73 -4.32
C PHE A 164 -16.62 6.02 -5.09
N ASN A 165 -16.93 5.92 -6.40
CA ASN A 165 -17.20 7.06 -7.26
C ASN A 165 -18.39 7.89 -6.77
N ASP A 166 -19.46 7.25 -6.32
CA ASP A 166 -20.67 7.92 -5.82
C ASP A 166 -20.42 8.75 -4.54
N LYS A 167 -19.32 8.46 -3.80
CA LYS A 167 -18.92 9.20 -2.60
C LYS A 167 -17.97 10.36 -2.88
N LEU A 168 -17.50 10.51 -4.13
CA LEU A 168 -16.54 11.56 -4.47
C LEU A 168 -17.18 12.95 -4.38
N PRO A 169 -16.50 13.95 -3.81
CA PRO A 169 -17.01 15.30 -3.74
C PRO A 169 -16.90 16.02 -5.09
N ASN A 170 -17.64 17.11 -5.25
CA ASN A 170 -17.53 17.97 -6.43
C ASN A 170 -16.08 18.39 -6.67
N GLY A 171 -15.65 18.38 -7.93
CA GLY A 171 -14.27 18.68 -8.34
C GLY A 171 -13.30 17.51 -8.24
N VAL A 172 -13.79 16.32 -7.89
CA VAL A 172 -13.03 15.07 -7.90
C VAL A 172 -13.66 14.09 -8.86
N LYS A 173 -12.88 13.46 -9.73
CA LYS A 173 -13.36 12.46 -10.68
C LYS A 173 -12.32 11.38 -10.95
N ILE A 174 -12.76 10.21 -11.35
CA ILE A 174 -11.88 9.13 -11.82
C ILE A 174 -11.61 9.39 -13.32
N ALA A 175 -10.34 9.62 -13.67
CA ALA A 175 -9.91 9.90 -15.03
C ALA A 175 -9.47 8.64 -15.79
N SER A 176 -8.92 7.64 -15.07
CA SER A 176 -8.52 6.37 -15.67
C SER A 176 -8.74 5.21 -14.71
N VAL A 177 -8.99 4.04 -15.28
CA VAL A 177 -9.09 2.75 -14.55
C VAL A 177 -8.21 1.74 -15.25
N MET A 178 -7.46 0.96 -14.47
CA MET A 178 -6.65 -0.16 -14.98
C MET A 178 -6.41 -1.20 -13.91
N GLY A 179 -6.32 -2.46 -14.30
CA GLY A 179 -5.96 -3.55 -13.42
C GLY A 179 -4.54 -3.40 -12.88
N ARG A 180 -4.32 -3.77 -11.62
CA ARG A 180 -3.02 -3.67 -10.95
C ARG A 180 -1.88 -4.39 -11.67
N TYR A 181 -2.18 -5.32 -12.55
CA TYR A 181 -1.22 -6.04 -13.38
C TYR A 181 -0.28 -5.11 -14.15
N TYR A 182 -0.76 -3.96 -14.62
CA TYR A 182 0.00 -3.00 -15.40
C TYR A 182 0.85 -2.06 -14.52
N PRO A 183 0.27 -1.27 -13.60
CA PRO A 183 1.01 -0.25 -12.86
C PRO A 183 1.74 -0.80 -11.63
N MET A 184 1.37 -1.98 -11.13
CA MET A 184 1.88 -2.52 -9.88
C MET A 184 2.82 -3.72 -10.08
N ASP A 185 3.51 -3.79 -11.23
CA ASP A 185 4.59 -4.74 -11.44
C ASP A 185 5.79 -4.41 -10.53
N ARG A 186 6.48 -5.45 -10.04
CA ARG A 186 7.70 -5.33 -9.22
C ARG A 186 8.86 -6.19 -9.75
N ASP A 187 8.62 -6.89 -10.87
CA ASP A 187 9.52 -7.89 -11.40
C ASP A 187 10.28 -7.40 -12.65
N ASN A 188 10.31 -6.05 -12.84
CA ASN A 188 10.96 -5.38 -13.97
C ASN A 188 10.37 -5.73 -15.35
N ARG A 189 9.08 -6.05 -15.40
CA ARG A 189 8.34 -6.25 -16.65
C ARG A 189 7.89 -4.90 -17.18
N TRP A 190 8.86 -4.18 -17.75
CA TRP A 190 8.69 -2.77 -18.10
C TRP A 190 7.66 -2.52 -19.19
N GLU A 191 7.35 -3.51 -20.02
CA GLU A 191 6.28 -3.48 -21.02
C GLU A 191 4.91 -3.24 -20.40
N ARG A 192 4.64 -3.81 -19.23
CA ARG A 192 3.38 -3.58 -18.49
C ARG A 192 3.33 -2.18 -17.92
N THR A 193 4.42 -1.78 -17.26
CA THR A 193 4.55 -0.46 -16.66
C THR A 193 4.49 0.64 -17.74
N PHE A 194 4.99 0.37 -18.94
CA PHE A 194 4.95 1.30 -20.07
C PHE A 194 3.50 1.60 -20.51
N ILE A 195 2.65 0.57 -20.64
CA ILE A 195 1.22 0.75 -21.00
C ILE A 195 0.51 1.63 -19.95
N ALA A 196 0.75 1.37 -18.65
CA ALA A 196 0.22 2.21 -17.58
C ALA A 196 0.75 3.65 -17.67
N TRP A 197 2.04 3.81 -17.94
CA TRP A 197 2.67 5.11 -18.11
C TRP A 197 2.09 5.90 -19.29
N GLU A 198 1.84 5.27 -20.45
CA GLU A 198 1.20 5.92 -21.60
C GLU A 198 -0.18 6.47 -21.23
N THR A 199 -0.96 5.68 -20.48
CA THR A 199 -2.30 6.11 -20.04
C THR A 199 -2.20 7.31 -19.10
N LEU A 200 -1.29 7.29 -18.14
CA LEU A 200 -1.12 8.37 -17.16
C LEU A 200 -0.51 9.63 -17.77
N MET A 201 0.55 9.48 -18.54
CA MET A 201 1.36 10.61 -19.01
C MET A 201 0.87 11.20 -20.33
N LEU A 202 0.28 10.38 -21.19
CA LEU A 202 -0.11 10.78 -22.54
C LEU A 202 -1.63 10.82 -22.75
N GLY A 203 -2.43 10.32 -21.80
CA GLY A 203 -3.86 10.15 -21.98
C GLY A 203 -4.20 9.15 -23.09
N LYS A 204 -3.30 8.21 -23.38
CA LYS A 204 -3.50 7.17 -24.38
C LYS A 204 -3.94 5.87 -23.70
N ALA A 205 -5.10 5.38 -24.09
CA ALA A 205 -5.61 4.11 -23.60
C ALA A 205 -6.19 3.27 -24.73
N LYS A 206 -6.32 1.98 -24.51
CA LYS A 206 -6.94 1.08 -25.48
C LYS A 206 -8.45 1.31 -25.60
N HIS A 207 -9.09 1.70 -24.49
CA HIS A 207 -10.53 1.85 -24.39
C HIS A 207 -10.91 3.17 -23.73
N TYR A 208 -12.07 3.71 -24.16
CA TYR A 208 -12.65 4.97 -23.70
C TYR A 208 -14.11 4.75 -23.37
N TYR A 209 -14.54 5.17 -22.18
CA TYR A 209 -15.90 4.90 -21.71
C TYR A 209 -16.52 6.15 -21.07
N LYS A 210 -17.83 6.31 -21.24
CA LYS A 210 -18.59 7.44 -20.67
C LYS A 210 -18.71 7.39 -19.14
N ASN A 211 -18.61 6.22 -18.54
CA ASN A 211 -18.71 6.05 -17.11
C ASN A 211 -18.01 4.76 -16.66
N ILE A 212 -17.73 4.69 -15.36
CA ILE A 212 -17.02 3.59 -14.72
C ILE A 212 -17.79 2.28 -14.80
N LYS A 213 -19.11 2.32 -14.59
CA LYS A 213 -19.95 1.13 -14.64
C LYS A 213 -19.83 0.42 -15.99
N LEU A 214 -19.97 1.17 -17.06
CA LEU A 214 -19.84 0.63 -18.43
C LEU A 214 -18.42 0.08 -18.67
N LEU A 215 -17.39 0.81 -18.21
CA LEU A 215 -16.00 0.40 -18.33
C LEU A 215 -15.77 -0.98 -17.72
N ILE A 216 -16.20 -1.20 -16.48
CA ILE A 216 -15.98 -2.47 -15.78
C ILE A 216 -16.81 -3.59 -16.39
N GLN A 217 -18.08 -3.33 -16.74
CA GLN A 217 -18.94 -4.31 -17.39
C GLN A 217 -18.36 -4.80 -18.72
N GLU A 218 -17.90 -3.89 -19.56
CA GLU A 218 -17.28 -4.23 -20.84
C GLU A 218 -15.94 -4.98 -20.66
N ALA A 219 -15.16 -4.64 -19.63
CA ALA A 219 -13.96 -5.41 -19.28
C ALA A 219 -14.31 -6.88 -18.93
N TYR A 220 -15.34 -7.09 -18.12
CA TYR A 220 -15.79 -8.43 -17.78
C TYR A 220 -16.35 -9.21 -18.98
N ILE A 221 -17.06 -8.54 -19.90
CA ILE A 221 -17.54 -9.16 -21.16
C ILE A 221 -16.36 -9.60 -22.02
N ARG A 222 -15.23 -8.86 -22.00
CA ARG A 222 -13.99 -9.28 -22.69
C ARG A 222 -13.24 -10.42 -21.99
N GLY A 223 -13.72 -10.89 -20.83
CA GLY A 223 -13.07 -11.92 -20.03
C GLY A 223 -11.92 -11.40 -19.16
N GLU A 224 -11.78 -10.08 -18.99
CA GLU A 224 -10.83 -9.48 -18.08
C GLU A 224 -11.37 -9.54 -16.64
N THR A 225 -10.56 -9.94 -15.67
CA THR A 225 -10.89 -9.80 -14.25
C THR A 225 -10.25 -8.52 -13.71
N ASP A 226 -10.58 -8.14 -12.48
CA ASP A 226 -10.13 -6.89 -11.86
C ASP A 226 -8.61 -6.69 -11.95
N GLU A 227 -7.82 -7.75 -11.72
CA GLU A 227 -6.36 -7.66 -11.80
C GLU A 227 -5.87 -7.26 -13.19
N PHE A 228 -6.61 -7.62 -14.25
CA PHE A 228 -6.17 -7.54 -15.64
C PHE A 228 -6.97 -6.54 -16.50
N ILE A 229 -7.83 -5.72 -15.89
CA ILE A 229 -8.57 -4.70 -16.66
C ILE A 229 -7.58 -3.86 -17.48
N SER A 230 -7.77 -3.87 -18.78
CA SER A 230 -6.94 -3.09 -19.72
C SER A 230 -7.03 -1.60 -19.41
N PRO A 231 -5.89 -0.85 -19.42
CA PRO A 231 -5.91 0.58 -19.18
C PRO A 231 -6.93 1.31 -20.03
N SER A 232 -7.81 2.04 -19.36
CA SER A 232 -9.00 2.69 -19.95
C SER A 232 -9.18 4.09 -19.40
N LEU A 233 -9.70 5.00 -20.22
CA LEU A 233 -10.04 6.36 -19.81
C LEU A 233 -11.55 6.51 -19.61
N VAL A 234 -11.91 7.35 -18.63
CA VAL A 234 -13.29 7.75 -18.36
C VAL A 234 -13.50 9.15 -18.94
N GLU A 235 -14.39 9.27 -19.94
CA GLU A 235 -14.71 10.51 -20.64
C GLU A 235 -16.20 10.83 -20.49
N GLU A 236 -16.58 11.52 -19.44
CA GLU A 236 -17.95 11.98 -19.25
C GLU A 236 -18.27 13.13 -20.20
N ASP A 237 -19.44 13.09 -20.86
CA ASP A 237 -19.87 13.97 -21.98
C ASP A 237 -19.80 15.50 -21.71
N LYS A 238 -19.60 15.92 -20.44
CA LYS A 238 -19.54 17.35 -20.05
C LYS A 238 -18.19 17.78 -19.48
N ILE A 239 -17.19 16.91 -19.49
CA ILE A 239 -15.92 17.15 -18.80
C ILE A 239 -14.79 17.17 -19.82
N LYS A 240 -13.85 18.10 -19.64
CA LYS A 240 -12.64 18.16 -20.46
C LYS A 240 -11.96 16.79 -20.48
N LYS A 241 -11.71 16.29 -21.68
CA LYS A 241 -10.99 15.02 -21.91
C LYS A 241 -9.65 15.03 -21.18
N PHE A 242 -9.32 13.90 -20.52
CA PHE A 242 -7.98 13.73 -19.96
C PHE A 242 -6.96 13.43 -21.06
N GLU A 243 -6.05 14.36 -21.30
CA GLU A 243 -5.02 14.30 -22.34
C GLU A 243 -3.60 14.01 -21.76
N GLY A 244 -3.57 13.43 -20.56
CA GLY A 244 -2.34 13.14 -19.84
C GLY A 244 -1.97 14.23 -18.84
N MET A 245 -1.05 13.89 -17.93
CA MET A 245 -0.52 14.80 -16.90
C MET A 245 0.31 15.93 -17.53
N ASN A 246 0.28 17.14 -16.97
CA ASN A 246 0.95 18.31 -17.51
C ASN A 246 1.88 18.99 -16.50
N ASN A 247 2.79 19.82 -17.02
CA ASN A 247 3.64 20.64 -16.17
C ASN A 247 2.79 21.54 -15.25
N GLY A 248 3.18 21.61 -14.00
CA GLY A 248 2.44 22.38 -12.98
C GLY A 248 1.40 21.56 -12.21
N ASP A 249 1.03 20.37 -12.67
CA ASP A 249 0.15 19.47 -11.94
C ASP A 249 0.82 18.96 -10.65
N GLY A 250 0.02 18.45 -9.72
CA GLY A 250 0.47 17.76 -8.53
C GLY A 250 0.33 16.26 -8.65
N LEU A 251 1.24 15.50 -8.05
CA LEU A 251 1.22 14.03 -8.01
C LEU A 251 1.11 13.53 -6.58
N LEU A 252 0.09 12.72 -6.29
CA LEU A 252 -0.07 12.05 -5.01
C LEU A 252 -0.17 10.53 -5.20
N ILE A 253 0.67 9.79 -4.47
CA ILE A 253 0.66 8.32 -4.48
C ILE A 253 -0.08 7.85 -3.24
N GLY A 254 -1.24 7.20 -3.44
CA GLY A 254 -2.14 6.79 -2.37
C GLY A 254 -1.82 5.42 -1.74
N ASN A 255 -0.95 4.63 -2.34
CA ASN A 255 -0.56 3.34 -1.80
C ASN A 255 0.38 3.51 -0.59
N PHE A 256 0.08 2.85 0.54
CA PHE A 256 0.94 2.83 1.73
C PHE A 256 1.90 1.64 1.77
N ARG A 257 1.80 0.66 0.87
CA ARG A 257 2.79 -0.39 0.69
C ARG A 257 3.63 -0.14 -0.54
N SER A 258 4.94 0.00 -0.33
CA SER A 258 5.88 0.54 -1.30
C SER A 258 6.30 -0.41 -2.43
N ASP A 259 6.32 -1.74 -2.18
CA ASP A 259 7.00 -2.72 -3.04
C ASP A 259 6.50 -2.73 -4.49
N ARG A 260 5.21 -2.54 -4.73
CA ARG A 260 4.58 -2.65 -6.05
C ARG A 260 4.36 -1.32 -6.77
N VAL A 261 4.66 -0.18 -6.16
CA VAL A 261 4.48 1.12 -6.85
C VAL A 261 5.79 1.82 -7.18
N ARG A 262 6.94 1.29 -6.73
CA ARG A 262 8.24 1.89 -7.01
C ARG A 262 8.52 2.02 -8.50
N GLN A 263 8.17 1.01 -9.30
CA GLN A 263 8.39 1.02 -10.75
C GLN A 263 7.60 2.15 -11.41
N ILE A 264 6.29 2.19 -11.22
CA ILE A 264 5.47 3.23 -11.84
C ILE A 264 5.87 4.63 -11.36
N ILE A 265 6.14 4.82 -10.07
CA ILE A 265 6.62 6.11 -9.54
C ILE A 265 7.90 6.54 -10.25
N SER A 266 8.88 5.63 -10.38
CA SER A 266 10.14 5.93 -11.06
C SER A 266 9.94 6.38 -12.50
N THR A 267 8.97 5.80 -13.22
CA THR A 267 8.65 6.23 -14.60
C THR A 267 8.12 7.66 -14.67
N LEU A 268 7.45 8.12 -13.62
CA LEU A 268 6.79 9.44 -13.59
C LEU A 268 7.73 10.55 -13.13
N ILE A 269 8.57 10.32 -12.11
CA ILE A 269 9.32 11.38 -11.44
C ILE A 269 10.85 11.27 -11.55
N ASP A 270 11.40 10.09 -11.88
CA ASP A 270 12.84 9.91 -11.98
C ASP A 270 13.34 10.43 -13.33
N ARG A 271 14.14 11.50 -13.32
CA ARG A 271 14.74 12.07 -14.54
C ARG A 271 15.72 11.10 -15.22
N ASP A 272 16.40 10.29 -14.42
CA ASP A 272 17.42 9.33 -14.90
C ASP A 272 16.85 7.97 -15.32
N PHE A 273 15.54 7.83 -15.36
CA PHE A 273 14.89 6.59 -15.77
C PHE A 273 15.22 6.23 -17.22
N LYS A 274 15.72 5.00 -17.46
CA LYS A 274 16.23 4.54 -18.77
C LYS A 274 15.68 3.16 -19.20
N LYS A 275 14.66 2.61 -18.50
CA LYS A 275 14.17 1.25 -18.81
C LYS A 275 13.31 1.17 -20.07
N PHE A 276 12.71 2.30 -20.48
CA PHE A 276 12.09 2.51 -21.78
C PHE A 276 12.16 4.00 -22.16
N LYS A 277 12.00 4.29 -23.48
CA LYS A 277 12.00 5.67 -23.98
C LYS A 277 10.67 6.36 -23.58
N ARG A 278 10.76 7.45 -22.84
CA ARG A 278 9.62 8.29 -22.51
C ARG A 278 9.48 9.40 -23.54
N GLU A 279 8.30 9.51 -24.16
CA GLU A 279 7.98 10.61 -25.08
C GLU A 279 7.74 11.94 -24.36
N LYS A 280 7.35 11.89 -23.09
CA LYS A 280 7.00 13.04 -22.26
C LYS A 280 7.63 12.89 -20.87
N PHE A 281 8.07 14.00 -20.33
CA PHE A 281 8.42 14.14 -18.92
C PHE A 281 7.68 15.35 -18.35
N VAL A 282 7.04 15.20 -17.21
CA VAL A 282 6.25 16.23 -16.55
C VAL A 282 7.02 16.77 -15.34
N ASN A 283 7.13 18.09 -15.27
CA ASN A 283 7.62 18.79 -14.09
C ASN A 283 6.43 19.08 -13.17
N PHE A 284 6.16 18.16 -12.25
CA PHE A 284 5.12 18.35 -11.24
C PHE A 284 5.45 19.53 -10.33
N SER A 285 4.45 20.35 -10.01
CA SER A 285 4.59 21.47 -9.06
C SER A 285 4.79 20.99 -7.62
N ALA A 286 4.22 19.82 -7.29
CA ALA A 286 4.38 19.16 -6.01
C ALA A 286 4.17 17.64 -6.18
N CYS A 287 4.91 16.87 -5.37
CA CYS A 287 4.73 15.42 -5.27
C CYS A 287 4.59 15.04 -3.80
N ILE A 288 3.68 14.10 -3.48
CA ILE A 288 3.52 13.55 -2.13
C ILE A 288 3.25 12.04 -2.21
N GLY A 289 3.78 11.28 -1.26
CA GLY A 289 3.44 9.88 -1.06
C GLY A 289 2.77 9.63 0.27
N MET A 290 2.09 8.51 0.40
CA MET A 290 1.56 8.08 1.70
C MET A 290 2.69 7.73 2.65
N VAL A 291 3.65 6.94 2.20
CA VAL A 291 4.79 6.42 2.97
C VAL A 291 6.09 6.61 2.17
N PRO A 292 7.26 6.42 2.77
CA PRO A 292 8.52 6.35 2.03
C PRO A 292 8.57 5.14 1.10
N TYR A 293 9.03 5.33 -0.13
CA TYR A 293 9.11 4.28 -1.15
C TYR A 293 10.52 3.78 -1.41
N SER A 294 11.49 4.66 -1.46
CA SER A 294 12.93 4.36 -1.52
C SER A 294 13.74 5.65 -1.31
N ASP A 295 15.01 5.52 -0.91
CA ASP A 295 15.89 6.67 -0.66
C ASP A 295 16.00 7.63 -1.86
N LYS A 296 15.91 7.12 -3.09
CA LYS A 296 15.92 7.94 -4.30
C LYS A 296 14.61 8.68 -4.53
N ILE A 297 13.49 7.97 -4.39
CA ILE A 297 12.13 8.51 -4.59
C ILE A 297 11.81 9.54 -3.50
N ASP A 298 12.15 9.25 -2.26
CA ASP A 298 11.80 10.06 -1.09
C ASP A 298 12.45 11.45 -1.10
N LYS A 299 13.52 11.64 -1.87
CA LYS A 299 14.13 12.96 -2.11
C LYS A 299 13.24 13.90 -2.93
N ILE A 300 12.37 13.35 -3.77
CA ILE A 300 11.49 14.09 -4.68
C ILE A 300 10.04 14.07 -4.18
N LEU A 301 9.66 12.99 -3.52
CA LEU A 301 8.29 12.67 -3.11
C LEU A 301 8.25 12.46 -1.59
N PRO A 302 8.15 13.57 -0.80
CA PRO A 302 7.99 13.49 0.64
C PRO A 302 6.72 12.74 1.02
N SER A 303 6.70 12.11 2.19
CA SER A 303 5.61 11.24 2.62
C SER A 303 4.79 11.82 3.76
N LEU A 304 3.47 11.59 3.71
CA LEU A 304 2.53 11.98 4.79
C LEU A 304 2.82 11.21 6.09
N PHE A 305 3.22 9.96 5.96
CA PHE A 305 3.54 9.07 7.08
C PHE A 305 5.00 8.62 6.97
N PRO A 306 5.96 9.39 7.48
CA PRO A 306 7.38 9.02 7.46
C PRO A 306 7.62 7.75 8.28
N LYS A 307 8.72 7.05 7.98
CA LYS A 307 9.15 5.87 8.74
C LYS A 307 9.22 6.19 10.22
N HIS A 308 8.58 5.37 11.01
CA HIS A 308 8.67 5.47 12.46
C HIS A 308 10.03 4.92 12.91
N LYS A 309 10.89 5.77 13.50
CA LYS A 309 12.08 5.27 14.19
C LYS A 309 11.63 4.56 15.47
N ILE A 310 11.75 3.27 15.50
CA ILE A 310 11.54 2.47 16.70
C ILE A 310 12.72 2.73 17.63
N LYS A 311 12.44 3.32 18.80
CA LYS A 311 13.41 3.54 19.87
C LYS A 311 13.19 2.53 20.99
N ASN A 312 14.20 2.30 21.80
CA ASN A 312 14.13 1.39 22.95
C ASN A 312 13.70 -0.02 22.53
N SER A 313 14.28 -0.52 21.44
CA SER A 313 14.16 -1.93 21.09
C SER A 313 14.91 -2.79 22.11
N PHE A 314 14.56 -4.08 22.20
CA PHE A 314 15.24 -5.02 23.10
C PHE A 314 16.76 -5.01 22.88
N GLY A 315 17.20 -5.08 21.61
CA GLY A 315 18.62 -5.02 21.27
C GLY A 315 19.30 -3.72 21.72
N GLU A 316 18.63 -2.58 21.52
CA GLU A 316 19.12 -1.27 21.96
C GLU A 316 19.24 -1.19 23.49
N LEU A 317 18.24 -1.67 24.22
CA LEU A 317 18.25 -1.68 25.69
C LEU A 317 19.34 -2.59 26.26
N VAL A 318 19.51 -3.79 25.69
CA VAL A 318 20.57 -4.73 26.09
C VAL A 318 21.97 -4.12 25.86
N SER A 319 22.16 -3.51 24.69
CA SER A 319 23.41 -2.82 24.34
C SER A 319 23.72 -1.66 25.29
N ASN A 320 22.72 -0.79 25.53
CA ASN A 320 22.86 0.37 26.43
C ASN A 320 23.13 -0.05 27.90
N SER A 321 22.72 -1.26 28.29
CA SER A 321 22.98 -1.83 29.60
C SER A 321 24.36 -2.50 29.69
N GLY A 322 25.20 -2.43 28.66
CA GLY A 322 26.53 -3.06 28.62
C GLY A 322 26.50 -4.59 28.57
N LEU A 323 25.35 -5.19 28.25
CA LEU A 323 25.20 -6.64 28.16
C LEU A 323 25.49 -7.13 26.74
N ARG A 324 25.91 -8.38 26.60
CA ARG A 324 26.16 -9.02 25.32
C ARG A 324 24.89 -9.69 24.80
N GLN A 325 24.62 -9.56 23.50
CA GLN A 325 23.51 -10.22 22.81
C GLN A 325 24.02 -10.93 21.57
N LEU A 326 23.51 -12.13 21.33
CA LEU A 326 23.67 -12.88 20.10
C LEU A 326 22.28 -13.10 19.49
N SER A 327 22.06 -12.66 18.26
CA SER A 327 20.85 -12.96 17.48
C SER A 327 21.22 -13.91 16.35
N CYS A 328 20.50 -15.01 16.24
CA CYS A 328 20.73 -16.04 15.23
C CYS A 328 19.42 -16.35 14.51
N LEU A 329 19.48 -16.39 13.16
CA LEU A 329 18.44 -16.98 12.33
C LEU A 329 18.94 -18.35 11.85
N LEU A 330 18.18 -19.40 12.09
CA LEU A 330 18.51 -20.72 11.61
C LEU A 330 18.07 -20.89 10.17
N TYR A 331 19.01 -20.82 9.23
CA TYR A 331 18.78 -20.98 7.79
C TYR A 331 18.70 -22.44 7.34
N THR A 332 18.49 -23.40 8.20
CA THR A 332 18.64 -24.83 7.90
C THR A 332 17.39 -25.48 7.29
N SER A 333 16.32 -24.74 7.07
CA SER A 333 15.13 -25.27 6.41
C SER A 333 14.73 -24.33 5.28
N PRO A 334 14.82 -24.76 4.00
CA PRO A 334 14.21 -23.99 2.94
C PRO A 334 12.71 -23.85 3.23
N SER A 335 12.24 -22.62 3.30
CA SER A 335 10.82 -22.37 3.45
C SER A 335 10.10 -22.88 2.19
N PRO A 336 8.97 -23.59 2.32
CA PRO A 336 8.16 -23.97 1.15
C PRO A 336 7.62 -22.76 0.38
N ARG A 337 7.90 -21.55 0.83
CA ARG A 337 7.47 -20.29 0.22
C ARG A 337 8.59 -19.51 -0.46
N ASP A 338 9.85 -20.00 -0.37
CA ASP A 338 11.01 -19.38 -1.03
C ASP A 338 11.23 -19.93 -2.44
#